data_afdce3e33449fe79d193690fed59452f
#
_entry.id   afdce3e33449fe79d193690fed59452f
#
_cell.length_a   1.000
_cell.length_b   1.000
_cell.length_c   1.000
_cell.angle_alpha   90.00
_cell.angle_beta   90.00
_cell.angle_gamma   90.00
#
_symmetry.space_group_name_H-M   'P 1'
#
loop_
_entity.id
_entity.type
_entity.pdbx_description
1 polymer ?
#
loop_
_entity_poly.entity_id
_entity_poly.type
_entity_poly.pdbx_seq_one_letter_code
_entity_poly.pdbx_strand_id
1 'polypeptide(L)'
;MKKIALLLLFAFAGGAYAQDVKFTAKIQNRNSDTLKIRGQRNIIKVMTSNAKGEFKGEFPADPGFYQLFDGAETTSLYLKPGFDLALTMDAKMFDESIKYKGKGEKENNLLAKMALDQEAFGEKIGKVTDPAEQTKLINDFLTKSESDLKDPALDLTFRTVLTQQLAGQKQQIAAEAEQAAKAAKMVGQPSPSFAYENFKGGTTKLEDFKGKYVYIDMWATWCGPCRQEIPFLQKVEEKYHGKKIEFVSISIDQVKDHEKWKKMVTEKSLGGVQLFADKDWSSSFAQAFGVNSIPRFILIGPDGKVVDANAKRPSDPELTAQLDTLLK
;
A
#
# COMPACT_ATOMS: atom_id res chain seq x y z
N MET A 1 38.96 21.57 54.50
CA MET A 1 38.26 20.53 53.73
C MET A 1 36.79 20.61 54.11
N LYS A 2 36.00 21.31 53.28
CA LYS A 2 34.55 21.52 53.46
C LYS A 2 33.81 20.40 52.78
N LYS A 3 33.11 19.57 53.55
CA LYS A 3 32.22 18.52 53.04
C LYS A 3 30.92 19.20 52.59
N ILE A 4 30.65 19.17 51.26
CA ILE A 4 29.36 19.58 50.70
C ILE A 4 28.45 18.34 50.78
N ALA A 5 27.42 18.44 51.61
CA ALA A 5 26.33 17.48 51.67
C ALA A 5 25.37 17.72 50.50
N LEU A 6 25.30 16.79 49.57
CA LEU A 6 24.35 16.80 48.47
C LEU A 6 22.99 16.30 48.95
N LEU A 7 22.06 17.22 49.18
CA LEU A 7 20.67 16.89 49.49
C LEU A 7 20.01 16.44 48.20
N LEU A 8 19.79 15.12 48.05
CA LEU A 8 18.92 14.51 47.06
C LEU A 8 17.46 14.80 47.43
N LEU A 9 16.89 15.83 46.77
CA LEU A 9 15.45 16.02 46.73
C LEU A 9 14.82 14.93 45.89
N PHE A 10 14.26 13.91 46.54
CA PHE A 10 13.30 13.00 45.91
C PHE A 10 12.03 13.80 45.63
N ALA A 11 11.89 14.27 44.40
CA ALA A 11 10.60 14.70 43.89
C ALA A 11 9.73 13.45 43.75
N PHE A 12 8.80 13.27 44.68
CA PHE A 12 7.66 12.38 44.48
C PHE A 12 6.90 12.93 43.25
N ALA A 13 7.16 12.40 42.08
CA ALA A 13 6.25 12.53 40.95
C ALA A 13 4.97 11.79 41.35
N GLY A 14 4.00 12.51 41.90
CA GLY A 14 2.65 12.04 42.04
C GLY A 14 2.18 11.60 40.65
N GLY A 15 1.98 10.32 40.48
CA GLY A 15 1.41 9.78 39.25
C GLY A 15 0.05 10.43 39.06
N ALA A 16 -0.04 11.37 38.13
CA ALA A 16 -1.32 11.82 37.61
C ALA A 16 -1.97 10.57 37.04
N TYR A 17 -2.95 10.01 37.73
CA TYR A 17 -3.79 8.95 37.19
C TYR A 17 -4.39 9.53 35.91
N ALA A 18 -3.98 9.00 34.75
CA ALA A 18 -4.53 9.38 33.47
C ALA A 18 -6.04 9.13 33.54
N GLN A 19 -6.84 10.17 33.31
CA GLN A 19 -8.30 10.05 33.30
C GLN A 19 -8.71 9.03 32.25
N ASP A 20 -9.56 8.09 32.61
CA ASP A 20 -10.14 7.15 31.67
C ASP A 20 -10.90 7.87 30.55
N VAL A 21 -10.96 7.24 29.40
CA VAL A 21 -11.87 7.64 28.32
C VAL A 21 -13.28 7.22 28.69
N LYS A 22 -14.21 8.16 28.60
CA LYS A 22 -15.66 7.88 28.65
C LYS A 22 -16.18 7.79 27.24
N PHE A 23 -16.89 6.71 26.94
CA PHE A 23 -17.44 6.46 25.63
C PHE A 23 -18.89 6.00 25.74
N THR A 24 -19.76 6.67 24.99
CA THR A 24 -21.16 6.26 24.82
C THR A 24 -21.48 6.15 23.34
N ALA A 25 -22.37 5.23 22.97
CA ALA A 25 -22.85 5.14 21.60
C ALA A 25 -24.33 4.82 21.56
N LYS A 26 -25.04 5.43 20.60
CA LYS A 26 -26.42 5.12 20.23
C LYS A 26 -26.46 4.78 18.76
N ILE A 27 -26.71 3.50 18.45
CA ILE A 27 -26.64 2.95 17.10
C ILE A 27 -28.05 2.53 16.67
N GLN A 28 -28.58 3.16 15.63
CA GLN A 28 -29.81 2.73 14.97
C GLN A 28 -29.50 1.54 14.04
N ASN A 29 -30.45 0.65 13.85
CA ASN A 29 -30.32 -0.53 12.97
C ASN A 29 -29.02 -1.35 13.24
N ARG A 30 -28.58 -1.41 14.51
CA ARG A 30 -27.30 -1.99 14.93
C ARG A 30 -27.11 -3.43 14.44
N ASN A 31 -25.89 -3.75 14.02
CA ASN A 31 -25.49 -5.07 13.54
C ASN A 31 -25.25 -6.07 14.69
N SER A 32 -24.97 -5.58 15.91
CA SER A 32 -24.67 -6.39 17.07
C SER A 32 -25.08 -5.71 18.37
N ASP A 33 -25.35 -6.50 19.40
CA ASP A 33 -25.50 -6.02 20.78
C ASP A 33 -24.15 -5.79 21.47
N THR A 34 -23.03 -6.01 20.78
CA THR A 34 -21.69 -5.73 21.28
C THR A 34 -20.95 -4.75 20.36
N LEU A 35 -20.30 -3.77 20.99
CA LEU A 35 -19.44 -2.78 20.33
C LEU A 35 -18.02 -2.98 20.88
N LYS A 36 -17.02 -3.07 19.99
CA LYS A 36 -15.64 -3.35 20.37
C LYS A 36 -14.73 -2.20 19.98
N ILE A 37 -13.89 -1.76 20.91
CA ILE A 37 -12.77 -0.87 20.62
C ILE A 37 -11.49 -1.70 20.59
N ARG A 38 -10.79 -1.66 19.46
CA ARG A 38 -9.60 -2.46 19.17
C ARG A 38 -8.38 -1.53 19.08
N GLY A 39 -7.31 -1.90 19.76
CA GLY A 39 -5.97 -1.37 19.51
C GLY A 39 -5.27 -2.17 18.42
N GLN A 40 -3.98 -1.88 18.20
CA GLN A 40 -3.20 -2.55 17.14
C GLN A 40 -3.09 -4.08 17.33
N ARG A 41 -3.04 -4.57 18.59
CA ARG A 41 -2.79 -6.00 18.89
C ARG A 41 -3.84 -6.63 19.78
N ASN A 42 -4.73 -5.85 20.39
CA ASN A 42 -5.66 -6.33 21.41
C ASN A 42 -7.00 -5.59 21.34
N ILE A 43 -8.00 -6.17 21.97
CA ILE A 43 -9.28 -5.50 22.25
C ILE A 43 -9.09 -4.70 23.52
N ILE A 44 -9.32 -3.39 23.45
CA ILE A 44 -9.21 -2.45 24.58
C ILE A 44 -10.48 -2.49 25.43
N LYS A 45 -11.63 -2.51 24.76
CA LYS A 45 -12.94 -2.52 25.42
C LYS A 45 -13.98 -3.27 24.61
N VAL A 46 -14.81 -4.02 25.31
CA VAL A 46 -16.08 -4.55 24.79
C VAL A 46 -17.20 -3.91 25.58
N MET A 47 -18.20 -3.41 24.90
CA MET A 47 -19.40 -2.82 25.49
C MET A 47 -20.62 -3.58 24.99
N THR A 48 -21.57 -3.84 25.89
CA THR A 48 -22.87 -4.45 25.55
C THR A 48 -23.96 -3.39 25.62
N SER A 49 -24.91 -3.43 24.70
CA SER A 49 -26.05 -2.50 24.69
C SER A 49 -26.98 -2.73 25.88
N ASN A 50 -27.52 -1.65 26.41
CA ASN A 50 -28.62 -1.74 27.37
C ASN A 50 -29.96 -2.00 26.65
N ALA A 51 -31.07 -2.12 27.42
CA ALA A 51 -32.40 -2.33 26.88
C ALA A 51 -32.87 -1.23 25.90
N LYS A 52 -32.25 -0.04 25.95
CA LYS A 52 -32.56 1.10 25.04
C LYS A 52 -31.64 1.12 23.80
N GLY A 53 -30.75 0.12 23.65
CA GLY A 53 -29.79 0.06 22.54
C GLY A 53 -28.62 1.03 22.65
N GLU A 54 -28.31 1.48 23.88
CA GLU A 54 -27.20 2.39 24.15
C GLU A 54 -26.01 1.60 24.71
N PHE A 55 -24.82 1.92 24.26
CA PHE A 55 -23.55 1.40 24.74
C PHE A 55 -22.89 2.41 25.66
N LYS A 56 -22.25 1.93 26.72
CA LYS A 56 -21.48 2.77 27.64
C LYS A 56 -20.23 2.05 28.12
N GLY A 57 -19.12 2.74 28.12
CA GLY A 57 -17.84 2.24 28.63
C GLY A 57 -16.97 3.35 29.21
N GLU A 58 -16.17 2.97 30.19
CA GLU A 58 -15.08 3.76 30.74
C GLU A 58 -13.85 2.85 30.77
N PHE A 59 -12.71 3.32 30.28
CA PHE A 59 -11.51 2.50 30.11
C PHE A 59 -10.27 3.37 29.89
N PRO A 60 -9.08 2.91 30.29
CA PRO A 60 -7.83 3.59 29.98
C PRO A 60 -7.51 3.44 28.49
N ALA A 61 -6.99 4.51 27.88
CA ALA A 61 -6.46 4.49 26.52
C ALA A 61 -5.32 5.50 26.40
N ASP A 62 -4.21 5.08 25.82
CA ASP A 62 -3.12 5.98 25.46
C ASP A 62 -3.52 6.87 24.27
N PRO A 63 -2.90 8.06 24.11
CA PRO A 63 -3.14 8.88 22.93
C PRO A 63 -2.79 8.10 21.66
N GLY A 64 -3.78 7.90 20.78
CA GLY A 64 -3.53 7.12 19.56
C GLY A 64 -4.77 6.75 18.77
N PHE A 65 -4.52 6.01 17.69
CA PHE A 65 -5.56 5.52 16.78
C PHE A 65 -6.00 4.12 17.15
N TYR A 66 -7.29 3.93 17.12
CA TYR A 66 -8.03 2.71 17.45
C TYR A 66 -9.04 2.40 16.36
N GLN A 67 -9.68 1.26 16.47
CA GLN A 67 -10.79 0.87 15.61
C GLN A 67 -12.03 0.61 16.45
N LEU A 68 -13.16 1.17 16.02
CA LEU A 68 -14.47 0.85 16.50
C LEU A 68 -15.10 -0.20 15.58
N PHE A 69 -15.52 -1.34 16.14
CA PHE A 69 -16.15 -2.44 15.39
C PHE A 69 -17.55 -2.70 15.96
N ASP A 70 -18.57 -2.64 15.11
CA ASP A 70 -19.99 -2.76 15.49
C ASP A 70 -20.56 -4.18 15.33
N GLY A 71 -19.73 -5.14 14.90
CA GLY A 71 -20.15 -6.51 14.62
C GLY A 71 -20.06 -6.86 13.13
N ALA A 72 -20.20 -5.90 12.24
CA ALA A 72 -20.07 -6.04 10.80
C ALA A 72 -19.00 -5.11 10.22
N GLU A 73 -19.03 -3.83 10.58
CA GLU A 73 -18.17 -2.79 10.01
C GLU A 73 -17.19 -2.19 11.01
N THR A 74 -16.19 -1.49 10.50
CA THR A 74 -15.11 -0.91 11.30
C THR A 74 -14.83 0.52 10.86
N THR A 75 -14.76 1.45 11.83
CA THR A 75 -14.29 2.82 11.58
C THR A 75 -13.10 3.17 12.45
N SER A 76 -12.32 4.16 12.00
CA SER A 76 -11.18 4.69 12.76
C SER A 76 -11.66 5.56 13.92
N LEU A 77 -10.95 5.48 15.04
CA LEU A 77 -11.22 6.24 16.26
C LEU A 77 -9.91 6.79 16.81
N TYR A 78 -9.89 8.05 17.20
CA TYR A 78 -8.78 8.63 17.96
C TYR A 78 -9.18 8.77 19.43
N LEU A 79 -8.38 8.26 20.32
CA LEU A 79 -8.60 8.35 21.77
C LEU A 79 -7.41 8.98 22.47
N LYS A 80 -7.70 9.61 23.62
CA LYS A 80 -6.74 10.21 24.53
C LYS A 80 -7.31 10.19 25.93
N PRO A 81 -6.48 10.06 26.97
CA PRO A 81 -6.93 10.15 28.36
C PRO A 81 -7.82 11.37 28.60
N GLY A 82 -8.95 11.14 29.27
CA GLY A 82 -9.92 12.17 29.62
C GLY A 82 -10.80 12.64 28.45
N PHE A 83 -10.85 11.91 27.31
CA PHE A 83 -11.92 12.10 26.32
C PHE A 83 -13.26 11.63 26.90
N ASP A 84 -14.33 12.35 26.47
CA ASP A 84 -15.73 12.02 26.82
C ASP A 84 -16.53 12.11 25.51
N LEU A 85 -16.66 10.98 24.83
CA LEU A 85 -17.23 10.87 23.50
C LEU A 85 -18.61 10.25 23.49
N ALA A 86 -19.53 10.88 22.79
CA ALA A 86 -20.86 10.34 22.50
C ALA A 86 -21.00 10.15 20.98
N LEU A 87 -21.04 8.90 20.52
CA LEU A 87 -21.29 8.49 19.14
C LEU A 87 -22.78 8.36 18.88
N THR A 88 -23.22 8.85 17.75
CA THR A 88 -24.55 8.51 17.15
C THR A 88 -24.32 8.08 15.70
N MET A 89 -24.97 6.96 15.29
CA MET A 89 -24.92 6.48 13.92
C MET A 89 -26.11 5.58 13.57
N ASP A 90 -26.31 5.36 12.30
CA ASP A 90 -27.22 4.33 11.74
C ASP A 90 -26.37 3.29 11.00
N ALA A 91 -26.41 2.02 11.44
CA ALA A 91 -25.59 0.98 10.84
C ALA A 91 -25.94 0.64 9.38
N LYS A 92 -27.09 1.10 8.87
CA LYS A 92 -27.45 0.99 7.43
C LYS A 92 -26.80 2.05 6.56
N MET A 93 -26.33 3.13 7.16
CA MET A 93 -25.59 4.23 6.54
C MET A 93 -24.38 4.50 7.40
N PHE A 94 -23.50 3.48 7.50
CA PHE A 94 -22.48 3.42 8.53
C PHE A 94 -21.58 4.67 8.50
N ASP A 95 -20.87 4.90 7.43
CA ASP A 95 -19.90 6.00 7.35
C ASP A 95 -20.56 7.38 7.27
N GLU A 96 -21.67 7.51 6.54
CA GLU A 96 -22.37 8.79 6.31
C GLU A 96 -23.06 9.32 7.57
N SER A 97 -23.44 8.42 8.48
CA SER A 97 -24.23 8.79 9.67
C SER A 97 -23.41 8.98 10.94
N ILE A 98 -22.12 8.64 10.94
CA ILE A 98 -21.23 8.78 12.10
C ILE A 98 -21.14 10.23 12.54
N LYS A 99 -21.48 10.49 13.81
CA LYS A 99 -21.34 11.80 14.45
C LYS A 99 -20.89 11.64 15.88
N TYR A 100 -19.84 12.35 16.23
CA TYR A 100 -19.33 12.41 17.60
C TYR A 100 -19.65 13.77 18.24
N LYS A 101 -19.95 13.73 19.55
CA LYS A 101 -20.10 14.90 20.42
C LYS A 101 -19.26 14.73 21.67
N GLY A 102 -18.85 15.85 22.26
CA GLY A 102 -18.10 15.88 23.51
C GLY A 102 -16.61 16.09 23.32
N LYS A 103 -15.84 15.80 24.34
CA LYS A 103 -14.39 16.02 24.34
C LYS A 103 -13.69 14.98 23.48
N GLY A 104 -13.10 15.38 22.35
CA GLY A 104 -12.53 14.52 21.31
C GLY A 104 -13.40 14.44 20.05
N GLU A 105 -14.51 15.22 19.99
CA GLU A 105 -15.42 15.23 18.84
C GLU A 105 -14.75 15.73 17.55
N LYS A 106 -13.81 16.70 17.65
CA LYS A 106 -13.18 17.30 16.48
C LYS A 106 -12.34 16.29 15.72
N GLU A 107 -11.48 15.57 16.42
CA GLU A 107 -10.61 14.54 15.85
C GLU A 107 -11.44 13.42 15.22
N ASN A 108 -12.46 12.96 15.91
CA ASN A 108 -13.25 11.82 15.47
C ASN A 108 -14.24 12.16 14.35
N ASN A 109 -14.82 13.35 14.35
CA ASN A 109 -15.61 13.83 13.21
C ASN A 109 -14.74 14.10 11.98
N LEU A 110 -13.48 14.53 12.18
CA LEU A 110 -12.55 14.67 11.06
C LEU A 110 -12.18 13.30 10.47
N LEU A 111 -11.95 12.27 11.29
CA LEU A 111 -11.71 10.90 10.79
C LEU A 111 -12.90 10.38 9.97
N ALA A 112 -14.12 10.56 10.47
CA ALA A 112 -15.33 10.17 9.73
C ALA A 112 -15.46 10.92 8.39
N LYS A 113 -15.21 12.23 8.39
CA LYS A 113 -15.17 13.03 7.14
C LYS A 113 -14.08 12.55 6.18
N MET A 114 -12.88 12.23 6.69
CA MET A 114 -11.78 11.75 5.85
C MET A 114 -12.09 10.39 5.21
N ALA A 115 -12.83 9.51 5.89
CA ALA A 115 -13.29 8.24 5.31
C ALA A 115 -14.20 8.48 4.10
N LEU A 116 -15.21 9.34 4.25
CA LEU A 116 -16.11 9.72 3.15
C LEU A 116 -15.40 10.44 2.00
N ASP A 117 -14.47 11.34 2.32
CA ASP A 117 -13.64 12.02 1.32
C ASP A 117 -12.78 11.03 0.52
N GLN A 118 -12.23 10.00 1.18
CA GLN A 118 -11.44 8.94 0.55
C GLN A 118 -12.30 8.07 -0.38
N GLU A 119 -13.50 7.70 0.04
CA GLU A 119 -14.44 6.93 -0.78
C GLU A 119 -14.85 7.72 -2.03
N ALA A 120 -15.29 8.97 -1.84
CA ALA A 120 -15.66 9.85 -2.94
C ALA A 120 -14.48 10.13 -3.90
N PHE A 121 -13.26 10.21 -3.38
CA PHE A 121 -12.06 10.31 -4.21
C PHE A 121 -11.83 9.03 -5.01
N GLY A 122 -11.94 7.84 -4.37
CA GLY A 122 -11.78 6.55 -5.03
C GLY A 122 -12.76 6.36 -6.19
N GLU A 123 -14.03 6.75 -6.01
CA GLU A 123 -15.02 6.70 -7.07
C GLU A 123 -14.72 7.65 -8.25
N LYS A 124 -14.19 8.83 -7.96
CA LYS A 124 -13.84 9.81 -9.01
C LYS A 124 -12.62 9.38 -9.79
N ILE A 125 -11.54 9.02 -9.10
CA ILE A 125 -10.27 8.67 -9.74
C ILE A 125 -10.41 7.42 -10.62
N GLY A 126 -11.24 6.45 -10.20
CA GLY A 126 -11.49 5.24 -10.98
C GLY A 126 -12.24 5.46 -12.31
N LYS A 127 -12.87 6.63 -12.50
CA LYS A 127 -13.59 6.99 -13.73
C LYS A 127 -12.75 7.85 -14.70
N VAL A 128 -11.61 8.35 -14.25
CA VAL A 128 -10.75 9.24 -15.03
C VAL A 128 -9.63 8.44 -15.69
N THR A 129 -9.52 8.53 -16.99
CA THR A 129 -8.48 7.86 -17.80
C THR A 129 -7.37 8.81 -18.24
N ASP A 130 -7.61 10.13 -18.23
CA ASP A 130 -6.59 11.13 -18.56
C ASP A 130 -5.58 11.30 -17.43
N PRO A 131 -4.29 11.04 -17.65
CA PRO A 131 -3.24 11.16 -16.64
C PRO A 131 -3.10 12.57 -16.04
N ALA A 132 -3.35 13.61 -16.82
CA ALA A 132 -3.26 14.99 -16.33
C ALA A 132 -4.41 15.32 -15.39
N GLU A 133 -5.62 14.85 -15.71
CA GLU A 133 -6.79 14.99 -14.85
C GLU A 133 -6.64 14.14 -13.57
N GLN A 134 -6.11 12.90 -13.67
CA GLN A 134 -5.79 12.08 -12.50
C GLN A 134 -4.82 12.80 -11.56
N THR A 135 -3.74 13.34 -12.10
CA THR A 135 -2.74 14.10 -11.31
C THR A 135 -3.38 15.30 -10.61
N LYS A 136 -4.26 16.02 -11.30
CA LYS A 136 -4.99 17.15 -10.70
C LYS A 136 -5.88 16.70 -9.55
N LEU A 137 -6.68 15.65 -9.72
CA LEU A 137 -7.56 15.11 -8.68
C LEU A 137 -6.78 14.67 -7.45
N ILE A 138 -5.65 14.00 -7.65
CA ILE A 138 -4.76 13.58 -6.56
C ILE A 138 -4.25 14.80 -5.78
N ASN A 139 -3.74 15.82 -6.49
CA ASN A 139 -3.23 17.03 -5.85
C ASN A 139 -4.32 17.81 -5.10
N ASP A 140 -5.52 17.90 -5.66
CA ASP A 140 -6.66 18.57 -5.03
C ASP A 140 -7.06 17.84 -3.74
N PHE A 141 -7.12 16.49 -3.77
CA PHE A 141 -7.40 15.66 -2.59
C PHE A 141 -6.35 15.81 -1.49
N LEU A 142 -5.06 15.75 -1.85
CA LEU A 142 -3.96 15.92 -0.90
C LEU A 142 -3.95 17.32 -0.28
N THR A 143 -4.21 18.36 -1.08
CA THR A 143 -4.27 19.74 -0.61
C THR A 143 -5.43 19.96 0.37
N LYS A 144 -6.60 19.38 0.07
CA LYS A 144 -7.76 19.40 0.98
C LYS A 144 -7.41 18.71 2.30
N SER A 145 -6.83 17.51 2.25
CA SER A 145 -6.43 16.76 3.43
C SER A 145 -5.43 17.53 4.30
N GLU A 146 -4.46 18.22 3.69
CA GLU A 146 -3.54 19.10 4.44
C GLU A 146 -4.26 20.27 5.10
N SER A 147 -5.23 20.86 4.40
CA SER A 147 -6.00 21.99 4.94
C SER A 147 -6.82 21.57 6.16
N ASP A 148 -7.45 20.41 6.11
CA ASP A 148 -8.25 19.86 7.22
C ASP A 148 -7.40 19.62 8.49
N LEU A 149 -6.11 19.31 8.35
CA LEU A 149 -5.17 19.10 9.46
C LEU A 149 -4.59 20.39 10.06
N LYS A 150 -4.86 21.55 9.47
CA LYS A 150 -4.33 22.85 9.98
C LYS A 150 -5.11 23.43 11.16
N ASP A 151 -6.28 22.88 11.51
CA ASP A 151 -7.06 23.38 12.65
C ASP A 151 -6.23 23.25 13.95
N PRO A 152 -5.86 24.39 14.60
CA PRO A 152 -5.06 24.36 15.81
C PRO A 152 -5.80 23.77 17.02
N ALA A 153 -7.11 23.60 16.92
CA ALA A 153 -7.93 23.03 17.98
C ALA A 153 -7.94 21.49 17.98
N LEU A 154 -7.36 20.85 16.96
CA LEU A 154 -7.12 19.41 16.96
C LEU A 154 -5.94 19.07 17.87
N ASP A 155 -5.98 17.89 18.47
CA ASP A 155 -4.88 17.37 19.29
C ASP A 155 -3.55 17.34 18.51
N LEU A 156 -2.47 17.74 19.17
CA LEU A 156 -1.15 17.83 18.53
C LEU A 156 -0.65 16.46 18.02
N THR A 157 -0.81 15.39 18.81
CA THR A 157 -0.39 14.05 18.43
C THR A 157 -1.19 13.57 17.22
N PHE A 158 -2.50 13.77 17.24
CA PHE A 158 -3.39 13.46 16.11
C PHE A 158 -2.90 14.14 14.81
N ARG A 159 -2.71 15.47 14.87
CA ARG A 159 -2.23 16.24 13.70
C ARG A 159 -0.87 15.77 13.21
N THR A 160 0.07 15.55 14.14
CA THR A 160 1.45 15.16 13.80
C THR A 160 1.46 13.82 13.05
N VAL A 161 0.75 12.81 13.56
CA VAL A 161 0.71 11.48 12.94
C VAL A 161 0.10 11.55 11.54
N LEU A 162 -1.06 12.20 11.38
CA LEU A 162 -1.72 12.29 10.08
C LEU A 162 -0.94 13.15 9.08
N THR A 163 -0.30 14.21 9.54
CA THR A 163 0.57 15.03 8.67
C THR A 163 1.78 14.23 8.18
N GLN A 164 2.39 13.41 9.04
CA GLN A 164 3.50 12.54 8.63
C GLN A 164 3.05 11.46 7.64
N GLN A 165 1.89 10.84 7.85
CA GLN A 165 1.31 9.88 6.91
C GLN A 165 1.06 10.53 5.54
N LEU A 166 0.45 11.71 5.52
CA LEU A 166 0.18 12.45 4.29
C LEU A 166 1.47 12.87 3.57
N ALA A 167 2.50 13.29 4.31
CA ALA A 167 3.82 13.60 3.74
C ALA A 167 4.46 12.35 3.10
N GLY A 168 4.35 11.20 3.76
CA GLY A 168 4.82 9.91 3.20
C GLY A 168 4.09 9.53 1.90
N GLN A 169 2.76 9.69 1.86
CA GLN A 169 1.97 9.47 0.64
C GLN A 169 2.40 10.39 -0.50
N LYS A 170 2.62 11.68 -0.22
CA LYS A 170 3.12 12.63 -1.22
C LYS A 170 4.48 12.25 -1.78
N GLN A 171 5.40 11.84 -0.91
CA GLN A 171 6.72 11.36 -1.35
C GLN A 171 6.62 10.13 -2.24
N GLN A 172 5.75 9.18 -1.89
CA GLN A 172 5.52 7.99 -2.69
C GLN A 172 4.96 8.35 -4.07
N ILE A 173 3.93 9.19 -4.14
CA ILE A 173 3.31 9.64 -5.41
C ILE A 173 4.34 10.38 -6.27
N ALA A 174 5.16 11.25 -5.68
CA ALA A 174 6.22 11.97 -6.39
C ALA A 174 7.28 11.00 -6.96
N ALA A 175 7.69 10.00 -6.18
CA ALA A 175 8.64 8.98 -6.61
C ALA A 175 8.07 8.11 -7.75
N GLU A 176 6.80 7.72 -7.68
CA GLU A 176 6.11 6.98 -8.74
C GLU A 176 6.00 7.82 -10.02
N ALA A 177 5.66 9.10 -9.92
CA ALA A 177 5.60 10.01 -11.05
C ALA A 177 7.00 10.20 -11.70
N GLU A 178 8.05 10.34 -10.90
CA GLU A 178 9.43 10.43 -11.41
C GLU A 178 9.84 9.14 -12.14
N GLN A 179 9.50 7.98 -11.58
CA GLN A 179 9.76 6.69 -12.24
C GLN A 179 9.00 6.55 -13.55
N ALA A 180 7.72 6.93 -13.57
CA ALA A 180 6.91 6.93 -14.79
C ALA A 180 7.51 7.85 -15.86
N ALA A 181 7.98 9.04 -15.48
CA ALA A 181 8.64 9.96 -16.38
C ALA A 181 9.99 9.42 -16.93
N LYS A 182 10.78 8.74 -16.10
CA LYS A 182 12.00 8.05 -16.54
C LYS A 182 11.68 6.90 -17.48
N ALA A 183 10.69 6.09 -17.17
CA ALA A 183 10.21 5.00 -18.01
C ALA A 183 9.75 5.50 -19.39
N ALA A 184 8.97 6.58 -19.43
CA ALA A 184 8.51 7.19 -20.67
C ALA A 184 9.68 7.67 -21.58
N LYS A 185 10.75 8.22 -21.00
CA LYS A 185 11.95 8.63 -21.75
C LYS A 185 12.72 7.46 -22.36
N MET A 186 12.57 6.24 -21.84
CA MET A 186 13.23 5.05 -22.38
C MET A 186 12.51 4.49 -23.62
N VAL A 187 11.24 4.78 -23.80
CA VAL A 187 10.45 4.30 -24.94
C VAL A 187 11.09 4.75 -26.26
N GLY A 188 11.28 3.81 -27.17
CA GLY A 188 11.93 4.02 -28.46
C GLY A 188 13.46 4.06 -28.40
N GLN A 189 14.08 4.10 -27.22
CA GLN A 189 15.53 4.03 -27.07
C GLN A 189 16.05 2.58 -27.09
N PRO A 190 17.30 2.34 -27.46
CA PRO A 190 17.91 1.02 -27.29
C PRO A 190 17.79 0.53 -25.84
N SER A 191 17.33 -0.70 -25.65
CA SER A 191 17.23 -1.28 -24.34
C SER A 191 18.62 -1.52 -23.74
N PRO A 192 18.85 -1.25 -22.45
CA PRO A 192 19.95 -1.86 -21.71
C PRO A 192 19.93 -3.38 -21.91
N SER A 193 21.11 -3.98 -22.00
CA SER A 193 21.25 -5.42 -22.17
C SER A 193 21.45 -6.13 -20.82
N PHE A 194 21.29 -7.44 -20.83
CA PHE A 194 21.65 -8.34 -19.76
C PHE A 194 22.39 -9.57 -20.29
N ALA A 195 23.13 -10.25 -19.40
CA ALA A 195 23.73 -11.55 -19.63
C ALA A 195 23.67 -12.33 -18.32
N TYR A 196 22.66 -13.20 -18.18
CA TYR A 196 22.36 -13.87 -16.91
C TYR A 196 22.36 -15.39 -17.04
N GLU A 197 22.60 -16.09 -15.92
CA GLU A 197 22.47 -17.54 -15.84
C GLU A 197 21.07 -17.98 -16.25
N ASN A 198 21.01 -18.97 -17.14
CA ASN A 198 19.76 -19.61 -17.55
C ASN A 198 19.51 -20.86 -16.71
N PHE A 199 18.29 -21.05 -16.23
CA PHE A 199 17.86 -22.24 -15.51
C PHE A 199 18.18 -23.56 -16.27
N LYS A 200 18.08 -23.54 -17.60
CA LYS A 200 18.39 -24.68 -18.48
C LYS A 200 19.91 -24.87 -18.70
N GLY A 201 20.72 -24.01 -18.09
CA GLY A 201 22.17 -24.00 -18.21
C GLY A 201 22.70 -22.96 -19.18
N GLY A 202 23.95 -22.55 -18.97
CA GLY A 202 24.61 -21.50 -19.75
C GLY A 202 24.14 -20.10 -19.38
N THR A 203 24.42 -19.14 -20.27
CA THR A 203 24.08 -17.74 -20.12
C THR A 203 23.20 -17.31 -21.28
N THR A 204 22.17 -16.52 -21.00
CA THR A 204 21.29 -15.92 -22.01
C THR A 204 21.44 -14.41 -21.98
N LYS A 205 21.50 -13.81 -23.16
CA LYS A 205 21.61 -12.36 -23.38
C LYS A 205 20.34 -11.82 -24.03
N LEU A 206 20.08 -10.54 -23.85
CA LEU A 206 18.97 -9.89 -24.52
C LEU A 206 19.05 -10.02 -26.06
N GLU A 207 20.26 -9.94 -26.62
CA GLU A 207 20.53 -10.02 -28.06
C GLU A 207 20.16 -11.39 -28.67
N ASP A 208 20.05 -12.45 -27.87
CA ASP A 208 19.65 -13.79 -28.32
C ASP A 208 18.18 -13.82 -28.80
N PHE A 209 17.41 -12.81 -28.41
CA PHE A 209 15.99 -12.66 -28.78
C PHE A 209 15.76 -11.70 -29.95
N LYS A 210 16.80 -11.26 -30.65
CA LYS A 210 16.68 -10.30 -31.78
C LYS A 210 15.67 -10.81 -32.81
N GLY A 211 14.79 -9.89 -33.25
CA GLY A 211 13.72 -10.22 -34.20
C GLY A 211 12.40 -10.68 -33.54
N LYS A 212 12.36 -10.75 -32.21
CA LYS A 212 11.16 -11.05 -31.42
C LYS A 212 10.89 -9.94 -30.42
N TYR A 213 9.64 -9.78 -30.02
CA TYR A 213 9.30 -9.04 -28.80
C TYR A 213 9.82 -9.81 -27.60
N VAL A 214 10.20 -9.10 -26.55
CA VAL A 214 10.62 -9.69 -25.27
C VAL A 214 9.80 -9.08 -24.15
N TYR A 215 8.94 -9.88 -23.54
CA TYR A 215 8.22 -9.49 -22.32
C TYR A 215 8.98 -10.00 -21.11
N ILE A 216 9.51 -9.05 -20.33
CA ILE A 216 10.36 -9.34 -19.19
C ILE A 216 9.56 -9.17 -17.90
N ASP A 217 9.59 -10.20 -17.05
CA ASP A 217 9.10 -10.21 -15.68
C ASP A 217 10.27 -10.21 -14.70
N MET A 218 10.41 -9.15 -13.90
CA MET A 218 11.37 -9.11 -12.82
C MET A 218 10.70 -9.48 -11.52
N TRP A 219 11.19 -10.54 -10.88
CA TRP A 219 10.54 -11.18 -9.74
C TRP A 219 11.54 -11.71 -8.71
N ALA A 220 11.05 -12.28 -7.60
CA ALA A 220 11.84 -13.03 -6.65
C ALA A 220 11.00 -14.08 -5.90
N THR A 221 11.65 -15.11 -5.37
CA THR A 221 10.96 -16.21 -4.66
C THR A 221 10.22 -15.76 -3.39
N TRP A 222 10.68 -14.71 -2.75
CA TRP A 222 10.06 -14.12 -1.55
C TRP A 222 8.95 -13.10 -1.87
N CYS A 223 8.80 -12.69 -3.14
CA CYS A 223 7.81 -11.69 -3.55
C CYS A 223 6.41 -12.31 -3.65
N GLY A 224 5.55 -12.03 -2.67
CA GLY A 224 4.16 -12.50 -2.65
C GLY A 224 3.35 -12.07 -3.86
N PRO A 225 3.30 -10.76 -4.18
CA PRO A 225 2.60 -10.24 -5.37
C PRO A 225 3.11 -10.85 -6.69
N CYS A 226 4.43 -11.06 -6.84
CA CYS A 226 4.97 -11.69 -8.04
C CYS A 226 4.43 -13.12 -8.22
N ARG A 227 4.37 -13.89 -7.12
CA ARG A 227 3.83 -15.26 -7.16
C ARG A 227 2.34 -15.31 -7.51
N GLN A 228 1.59 -14.26 -7.24
CA GLN A 228 0.18 -14.14 -7.66
C GLN A 228 0.04 -13.93 -9.16
N GLU A 229 1.03 -13.33 -9.83
CA GLU A 229 1.04 -13.13 -11.28
C GLU A 229 1.40 -14.40 -12.07
N ILE A 230 2.07 -15.39 -11.45
CA ILE A 230 2.52 -16.63 -12.13
C ILE A 230 1.39 -17.32 -12.94
N PRO A 231 0.21 -17.61 -12.37
CA PRO A 231 -0.84 -18.31 -13.14
C PRO A 231 -1.40 -17.48 -14.30
N PHE A 232 -1.33 -16.17 -14.22
CA PHE A 232 -1.71 -15.28 -15.31
C PHE A 232 -0.64 -15.26 -16.39
N LEU A 233 0.65 -15.18 -15.99
CA LEU A 233 1.78 -15.23 -16.93
C LEU A 233 1.76 -16.53 -17.75
N GLN A 234 1.54 -17.68 -17.10
CA GLN A 234 1.44 -18.96 -17.79
C GLN A 234 0.32 -18.98 -18.84
N LYS A 235 -0.84 -18.38 -18.55
CA LYS A 235 -1.93 -18.24 -19.53
C LYS A 235 -1.56 -17.34 -20.71
N VAL A 236 -0.84 -16.26 -20.43
CA VAL A 236 -0.36 -15.35 -21.49
C VAL A 236 0.69 -16.06 -22.35
N GLU A 237 1.64 -16.78 -21.76
CA GLU A 237 2.63 -17.58 -22.48
C GLU A 237 1.97 -18.60 -23.38
N GLU A 238 0.95 -19.33 -22.88
CA GLU A 238 0.17 -20.31 -23.66
C GLU A 238 -0.54 -19.63 -24.85
N LYS A 239 -1.23 -18.50 -24.61
CA LYS A 239 -1.95 -17.74 -25.65
C LYS A 239 -1.04 -17.32 -26.79
N TYR A 240 0.18 -16.93 -26.50
CA TYR A 240 1.13 -16.41 -27.50
C TYR A 240 2.20 -17.44 -27.93
N HIS A 241 2.01 -18.71 -27.56
CA HIS A 241 2.92 -19.78 -27.97
C HIS A 241 3.07 -19.82 -29.49
N GLY A 242 4.30 -19.87 -29.98
CA GLY A 242 4.62 -19.88 -31.42
C GLY A 242 4.52 -18.52 -32.13
N LYS A 243 4.17 -17.44 -31.42
CA LYS A 243 4.22 -16.07 -31.95
C LYS A 243 5.64 -15.50 -31.80
N LYS A 244 5.90 -14.37 -32.46
CA LYS A 244 7.20 -13.67 -32.40
C LYS A 244 7.40 -12.89 -31.08
N ILE A 245 7.24 -13.56 -29.97
CA ILE A 245 7.48 -13.02 -28.64
C ILE A 245 8.14 -14.07 -27.75
N GLU A 246 9.06 -13.64 -26.90
CA GLU A 246 9.63 -14.43 -25.81
C GLU A 246 9.24 -13.85 -24.46
N PHE A 247 8.95 -14.74 -23.51
CA PHE A 247 8.68 -14.39 -22.13
C PHE A 247 9.92 -14.73 -21.30
N VAL A 248 10.47 -13.74 -20.62
CA VAL A 248 11.73 -13.84 -19.88
C VAL A 248 11.49 -13.42 -18.44
N SER A 249 11.62 -14.36 -17.51
CA SER A 249 11.53 -14.06 -16.07
C SER A 249 12.93 -13.95 -15.49
N ILE A 250 13.27 -12.78 -14.95
CA ILE A 250 14.56 -12.49 -14.33
C ILE A 250 14.36 -12.44 -12.81
N SER A 251 14.92 -13.43 -12.12
CA SER A 251 14.97 -13.44 -10.65
C SER A 251 16.03 -12.46 -10.15
N ILE A 252 15.62 -11.61 -9.20
CA ILE A 252 16.51 -10.76 -8.41
C ILE A 252 16.70 -11.30 -6.98
N ASP A 253 16.57 -12.61 -6.80
CA ASP A 253 16.93 -13.25 -5.54
C ASP A 253 18.42 -13.07 -5.24
N GLN A 254 18.77 -13.06 -3.96
CA GLN A 254 20.18 -13.07 -3.57
C GLN A 254 20.84 -14.43 -3.87
N VAL A 255 22.13 -14.44 -4.09
CA VAL A 255 22.90 -15.67 -4.40
C VAL A 255 22.64 -16.80 -3.38
N LYS A 256 22.45 -16.48 -2.10
CA LYS A 256 22.10 -17.48 -1.06
C LYS A 256 20.75 -18.18 -1.30
N ASP A 257 19.85 -17.57 -2.06
CA ASP A 257 18.52 -18.10 -2.38
C ASP A 257 18.47 -18.77 -3.76
N HIS A 258 19.62 -18.95 -4.45
CA HIS A 258 19.71 -19.52 -5.79
C HIS A 258 19.05 -20.92 -5.90
N GLU A 259 19.33 -21.82 -4.95
CA GLU A 259 18.71 -23.15 -4.94
C GLU A 259 17.20 -23.09 -4.69
N LYS A 260 16.73 -22.10 -3.95
CA LYS A 260 15.31 -21.84 -3.74
C LYS A 260 14.63 -21.38 -5.03
N TRP A 261 15.32 -20.52 -5.81
CA TRP A 261 14.86 -20.13 -7.14
C TRP A 261 14.73 -21.35 -8.06
N LYS A 262 15.77 -22.18 -8.20
CA LYS A 262 15.73 -23.42 -9.01
C LYS A 262 14.59 -24.32 -8.60
N LYS A 263 14.42 -24.54 -7.30
CA LYS A 263 13.32 -25.34 -6.75
C LYS A 263 11.96 -24.78 -7.16
N MET A 264 11.75 -23.47 -7.03
CA MET A 264 10.47 -22.85 -7.36
C MET A 264 10.18 -22.90 -8.86
N VAL A 265 11.18 -22.68 -9.73
CA VAL A 265 11.03 -22.83 -11.18
C VAL A 265 10.55 -24.25 -11.53
N THR A 266 11.16 -25.26 -10.91
CA THR A 266 10.78 -26.67 -11.12
C THR A 266 9.38 -27.00 -10.58
N GLU A 267 9.13 -26.68 -9.31
CA GLU A 267 7.88 -27.05 -8.61
C GLU A 267 6.66 -26.37 -9.19
N LYS A 268 6.81 -25.13 -9.67
CA LYS A 268 5.73 -24.38 -10.30
C LYS A 268 5.66 -24.54 -11.81
N SER A 269 6.57 -25.36 -12.39
CA SER A 269 6.67 -25.56 -13.83
C SER A 269 6.66 -24.23 -14.59
N LEU A 270 7.51 -23.27 -14.15
CA LEU A 270 7.55 -21.96 -14.76
C LEU A 270 8.00 -22.05 -16.22
N GLY A 271 7.21 -21.45 -17.10
CA GLY A 271 7.46 -21.41 -18.55
C GLY A 271 8.50 -20.39 -18.95
N GLY A 272 8.54 -20.08 -20.24
CA GLY A 272 9.41 -19.07 -20.80
C GLY A 272 10.90 -19.34 -20.58
N VAL A 273 11.67 -18.26 -20.53
CA VAL A 273 13.11 -18.28 -20.23
C VAL A 273 13.30 -17.77 -18.80
N GLN A 274 13.82 -18.65 -17.93
CA GLN A 274 14.04 -18.36 -16.53
C GLN A 274 15.50 -18.01 -16.27
N LEU A 275 15.77 -16.78 -15.81
CA LEU A 275 17.11 -16.24 -15.61
C LEU A 275 17.34 -15.85 -14.14
N PHE A 276 18.59 -15.93 -13.71
CA PHE A 276 19.03 -15.48 -12.39
C PHE A 276 19.96 -14.28 -12.53
N ALA A 277 19.61 -13.12 -11.98
CA ALA A 277 20.42 -11.92 -12.03
C ALA A 277 21.69 -12.07 -11.14
N ASP A 278 22.81 -11.54 -11.60
CA ASP A 278 24.13 -11.70 -10.97
C ASP A 278 24.30 -10.97 -9.62
N LYS A 279 23.54 -9.89 -9.41
CA LYS A 279 23.69 -8.96 -8.26
C LYS A 279 22.35 -8.47 -7.72
N ASP A 280 21.35 -9.31 -7.68
CA ASP A 280 20.01 -8.97 -7.18
C ASP A 280 19.53 -7.60 -7.70
N TRP A 281 19.09 -6.70 -6.81
CA TRP A 281 18.70 -5.32 -7.12
C TRP A 281 19.80 -4.47 -7.75
N SER A 282 21.06 -4.84 -7.52
CA SER A 282 22.24 -4.12 -8.03
C SER A 282 22.68 -4.59 -9.41
N SER A 283 21.96 -5.53 -10.02
CA SER A 283 22.23 -5.97 -11.39
C SER A 283 22.09 -4.82 -12.37
N SER A 284 22.94 -4.80 -13.41
CA SER A 284 23.02 -3.69 -14.34
C SER A 284 21.68 -3.39 -15.03
N PHE A 285 20.94 -4.43 -15.38
CA PHE A 285 19.64 -4.30 -16.03
C PHE A 285 18.60 -3.69 -15.08
N ALA A 286 18.52 -4.17 -13.82
CA ALA A 286 17.62 -3.60 -12.82
C ALA A 286 17.91 -2.12 -12.56
N GLN A 287 19.19 -1.78 -12.42
CA GLN A 287 19.62 -0.39 -12.18
C GLN A 287 19.32 0.52 -13.38
N ALA A 288 19.57 0.05 -14.60
CA ALA A 288 19.34 0.84 -15.81
C ALA A 288 17.86 1.17 -16.01
N PHE A 289 16.97 0.25 -15.68
CA PHE A 289 15.51 0.49 -15.70
C PHE A 289 14.98 1.15 -14.42
N GLY A 290 15.83 1.44 -13.44
CA GLY A 290 15.44 2.03 -12.16
C GLY A 290 14.48 1.14 -11.37
N VAL A 291 14.65 -0.18 -11.45
CA VAL A 291 13.78 -1.14 -10.75
C VAL A 291 14.09 -1.11 -9.26
N ASN A 292 13.17 -0.58 -8.46
CA ASN A 292 13.26 -0.49 -7.00
C ASN A 292 12.13 -1.25 -6.28
N SER A 293 11.20 -1.80 -7.04
CA SER A 293 10.11 -2.64 -6.55
C SER A 293 9.75 -3.73 -7.56
N ILE A 294 9.24 -4.86 -7.08
CA ILE A 294 8.75 -5.98 -7.88
C ILE A 294 7.32 -6.37 -7.44
N PRO A 295 6.48 -6.94 -8.33
CA PRO A 295 6.79 -7.29 -9.73
C PRO A 295 7.00 -6.06 -10.62
N ARG A 296 7.89 -6.17 -11.59
CA ARG A 296 8.13 -5.17 -12.62
C ARG A 296 8.12 -5.82 -13.99
N PHE A 297 7.39 -5.23 -14.94
CA PHE A 297 7.28 -5.75 -16.29
C PHE A 297 7.84 -4.76 -17.31
N ILE A 298 8.50 -5.26 -18.34
CA ILE A 298 9.14 -4.47 -19.38
C ILE A 298 8.85 -5.15 -20.73
N LEU A 299 8.55 -4.37 -21.76
CA LEU A 299 8.36 -4.88 -23.11
C LEU A 299 9.40 -4.26 -24.05
N ILE A 300 10.15 -5.12 -24.73
CA ILE A 300 11.18 -4.75 -25.70
C ILE A 300 10.75 -5.23 -27.08
N GLY A 301 10.98 -4.40 -28.10
CA GLY A 301 10.66 -4.67 -29.49
C GLY A 301 11.68 -5.57 -30.20
N PRO A 302 11.34 -6.08 -31.40
CA PRO A 302 12.20 -6.98 -32.17
C PRO A 302 13.48 -6.29 -32.69
N ASP A 303 13.50 -4.96 -32.69
CA ASP A 303 14.68 -4.13 -33.01
C ASP A 303 15.58 -3.84 -31.78
N GLY A 304 15.24 -4.39 -30.60
CA GLY A 304 15.95 -4.18 -29.36
C GLY A 304 15.67 -2.85 -28.67
N LYS A 305 14.65 -2.12 -29.09
CA LYS A 305 14.23 -0.88 -28.43
C LYS A 305 13.15 -1.12 -27.40
N VAL A 306 13.11 -0.27 -26.40
CA VAL A 306 12.07 -0.30 -25.38
C VAL A 306 10.73 0.10 -25.98
N VAL A 307 9.75 -0.79 -25.90
CA VAL A 307 8.34 -0.51 -26.28
C VAL A 307 7.60 0.05 -25.08
N ASP A 308 7.81 -0.57 -23.91
CA ASP A 308 7.21 -0.12 -22.65
C ASP A 308 8.16 -0.48 -21.49
N ALA A 309 8.65 0.52 -20.79
CA ALA A 309 9.54 0.31 -19.63
C ALA A 309 8.77 0.04 -18.33
N ASN A 310 7.45 0.10 -18.34
CA ASN A 310 6.55 -0.22 -17.21
C ASN A 310 5.31 -0.95 -17.71
N ALA A 311 5.52 -2.03 -18.46
CA ALA A 311 4.48 -2.79 -19.13
C ALA A 311 3.41 -3.30 -18.15
N LYS A 312 2.20 -3.50 -18.65
CA LYS A 312 1.08 -4.05 -17.89
C LYS A 312 1.43 -5.44 -17.36
N ARG A 313 0.92 -5.76 -16.18
CA ARG A 313 1.08 -7.07 -15.56
C ARG A 313 0.26 -8.15 -16.25
N PRO A 314 0.62 -9.44 -16.11
CA PRO A 314 -0.10 -10.53 -16.76
C PRO A 314 -1.60 -10.62 -16.41
N SER A 315 -1.98 -10.24 -15.20
CA SER A 315 -3.39 -10.21 -14.76
C SER A 315 -4.20 -9.04 -15.34
N ASP A 316 -3.54 -8.05 -15.95
CA ASP A 316 -4.21 -6.89 -16.56
C ASP A 316 -4.67 -7.23 -17.98
N PRO A 317 -5.95 -7.11 -18.32
CA PRO A 317 -6.45 -7.40 -19.66
C PRO A 317 -5.86 -6.46 -20.75
N GLU A 318 -5.36 -5.28 -20.38
CA GLU A 318 -4.72 -4.37 -21.32
C GLU A 318 -3.40 -4.94 -21.90
N LEU A 319 -2.71 -5.82 -21.15
CA LEU A 319 -1.53 -6.51 -21.70
C LEU A 319 -1.88 -7.31 -22.95
N THR A 320 -2.93 -8.14 -22.87
CA THR A 320 -3.32 -8.96 -24.02
C THR A 320 -3.80 -8.11 -25.20
N ALA A 321 -4.52 -7.01 -24.92
CA ALA A 321 -4.93 -6.06 -25.96
C ALA A 321 -3.71 -5.42 -26.66
N GLN A 322 -2.69 -5.03 -25.89
CA GLN A 322 -1.43 -4.49 -26.42
C GLN A 322 -0.69 -5.54 -27.28
N LEU A 323 -0.52 -6.76 -26.76
CA LEU A 323 0.19 -7.84 -27.47
C LEU A 323 -0.56 -8.28 -28.71
N ASP A 324 -1.90 -8.37 -28.70
CA ASP A 324 -2.72 -8.68 -29.88
C ASP A 324 -2.54 -7.63 -31.01
N THR A 325 -2.25 -6.39 -30.64
CA THR A 325 -1.97 -5.32 -31.62
C THR A 325 -0.56 -5.44 -32.20
N LEU A 326 0.43 -5.80 -31.38
CA LEU A 326 1.84 -5.85 -31.78
C LEU A 326 2.20 -7.14 -32.55
N LEU A 327 1.48 -8.23 -32.34
CA LEU A 327 1.78 -9.59 -32.85
C LEU A 327 0.82 -10.02 -33.99
N LYS A 328 0.20 -9.06 -34.64
CA LYS A 328 -0.66 -9.28 -35.82
C LYS A 328 0.09 -9.91 -36.99
#